data_1598e7ae9abdb1514b6e7982c092e403
#
_entry.id   1598e7ae9abdb1514b6e7982c092e403
#
_cell.length_a   1.000
_cell.length_b   1.000
_cell.length_c   1.000
_cell.angle_alpha   90.00
_cell.angle_beta   90.00
_cell.angle_gamma   90.00
#
_symmetry.space_group_name_H-M   'P 1'
#
loop_
_entity.id
_entity.type
_entity.pdbx_description
1 polymer ?
#
loop_
_entity_poly.entity_id
_entity_poly.type
_entity_poly.pdbx_seq_one_letter_code
_entity_poly.pdbx_strand_id
1 'polypeptide(L)'
;MKTRINSDFLTPLIKQYKSGGDILDDFEKGLNTNSKNLSDLFIKFLWVRDQAHIFHWQTKLNSQHVILGDFYDNYLDEIDELAESIFGKSGETFKLGKCKIELVDYSDFNLKKYLDDITFLFTKEFKLYFPNTTENIDLYHIIGDILELVNKLKYLLSQK
;
A
#
# COMPACT_ATOMS: atom_id res chain seq x y z
N MET A 1 3.43 -12.67 24.25
CA MET A 1 3.48 -11.21 24.11
C MET A 1 2.68 -10.87 22.85
N LYS A 2 1.43 -10.37 23.00
CA LYS A 2 0.58 -10.04 21.83
C LYS A 2 1.02 -8.68 21.32
N THR A 3 1.66 -8.64 20.17
CA THR A 3 2.01 -7.40 19.46
C THR A 3 0.71 -6.75 18.98
N ARG A 4 0.30 -5.66 19.59
CA ARG A 4 -0.80 -4.82 19.07
C ARG A 4 -0.35 -4.23 17.75
N ILE A 5 -0.99 -4.63 16.66
CA ILE A 5 -0.86 -3.98 15.36
C ILE A 5 -1.43 -2.58 15.53
N ASN A 6 -0.65 -1.56 15.15
CA ASN A 6 -1.10 -0.18 15.18
C ASN A 6 -2.23 -0.03 14.14
N SER A 7 -3.48 0.08 14.62
CA SER A 7 -4.69 0.12 13.80
C SER A 7 -4.92 1.47 13.10
N ASP A 8 -4.05 2.46 13.35
CA ASP A 8 -4.30 3.85 12.95
C ASP A 8 -4.24 4.09 11.43
N PHE A 9 -3.50 3.24 10.70
CA PHE A 9 -3.43 3.30 9.25
C PHE A 9 -4.67 2.71 8.56
N LEU A 10 -5.21 1.63 9.11
CA LEU A 10 -6.37 0.94 8.53
C LEU A 10 -7.69 1.63 8.86
N THR A 11 -7.73 2.38 9.95
CA THR A 11 -8.95 3.04 10.45
C THR A 11 -9.59 4.00 9.43
N PRO A 12 -8.87 4.85 8.70
CA PRO A 12 -9.45 5.68 7.65
C PRO A 12 -9.96 4.89 6.44
N LEU A 13 -9.21 3.89 6.00
CA LEU A 13 -9.56 3.07 4.84
C LEU A 13 -10.78 2.18 5.10
N ILE A 14 -10.90 1.65 6.33
CA ILE A 14 -11.98 0.74 6.73
C ILE A 14 -13.29 1.49 7.05
N LYS A 15 -13.23 2.69 7.64
CA LYS A 15 -14.44 3.47 8.02
C LYS A 15 -15.36 3.83 6.86
N GLN A 16 -14.90 3.76 5.62
CA GLN A 16 -15.72 4.07 4.44
C GLN A 16 -16.46 2.88 3.82
N TYR A 17 -16.11 1.66 4.20
CA TYR A 17 -16.70 0.48 3.56
C TYR A 17 -18.09 0.13 4.04
N LYS A 18 -18.51 0.61 5.20
CA LYS A 18 -19.83 0.29 5.77
C LYS A 18 -20.47 1.50 6.43
N SER A 19 -21.59 1.94 5.89
CA SER A 19 -22.56 2.72 6.64
C SER A 19 -23.34 1.76 7.55
N GLY A 20 -23.02 1.74 8.84
CA GLY A 20 -23.86 1.15 9.88
C GLY A 20 -23.60 -0.32 10.23
N GLY A 21 -22.45 -0.64 10.78
CA GLY A 21 -22.18 -1.93 11.41
C GLY A 21 -20.73 -2.01 11.90
N ASP A 22 -20.50 -2.70 12.97
CA ASP A 22 -19.22 -2.82 13.67
C ASP A 22 -18.12 -3.41 12.78
N ILE A 23 -17.34 -2.53 12.13
CA ILE A 23 -16.25 -2.88 11.22
C ILE A 23 -15.09 -3.56 11.96
N LEU A 24 -14.87 -3.20 13.22
CA LEU A 24 -13.82 -3.81 14.05
C LEU A 24 -14.16 -5.25 14.40
N ASP A 25 -15.43 -5.57 14.68
CA ASP A 25 -15.90 -6.92 14.95
C ASP A 25 -15.81 -7.83 13.70
N ASP A 26 -16.10 -7.28 12.53
CA ASP A 26 -15.97 -8.01 11.26
C ASP A 26 -14.50 -8.19 10.86
N PHE A 27 -13.62 -7.25 11.20
CA PHE A 27 -12.19 -7.36 10.99
C PHE A 27 -11.55 -8.41 11.93
N GLU A 28 -11.94 -8.43 13.22
CA GLU A 28 -11.47 -9.46 14.17
C GLU A 28 -12.04 -10.85 13.85
N LYS A 29 -13.27 -10.94 13.34
CA LYS A 29 -13.86 -12.19 12.84
C LYS A 29 -13.22 -12.64 11.52
N GLY A 30 -12.83 -11.70 10.63
CA GLY A 30 -12.09 -11.98 9.39
C GLY A 30 -10.67 -12.48 9.64
N LEU A 31 -10.06 -12.15 10.78
CA LEU A 31 -8.76 -12.70 11.20
C LEU A 31 -8.83 -14.20 11.57
N ASN A 32 -10.03 -14.73 11.80
CA ASN A 32 -10.27 -16.14 12.14
C ASN A 32 -10.75 -17.00 10.97
N THR A 33 -10.95 -16.45 9.78
CA THR A 33 -11.29 -17.21 8.56
C THR A 33 -10.23 -17.00 7.49
N ASN A 34 -9.65 -18.08 7.03
CA ASN A 34 -8.50 -18.25 6.14
C ASN A 34 -8.62 -17.68 4.70
N SER A 35 -9.27 -16.55 4.48
CA SER A 35 -9.19 -15.85 3.19
C SER A 35 -9.13 -14.33 3.41
N LYS A 36 -7.92 -13.81 3.58
CA LYS A 36 -7.72 -12.37 3.43
C LYS A 36 -8.11 -11.97 2.02
N ASN A 37 -8.97 -10.97 1.91
CA ASN A 37 -9.46 -10.52 0.62
C ASN A 37 -8.34 -9.82 -0.15
N LEU A 38 -7.85 -10.42 -1.21
CA LEU A 38 -6.83 -9.82 -2.09
C LEU A 38 -7.25 -8.43 -2.59
N SER A 39 -8.56 -8.17 -2.74
CA SER A 39 -9.06 -6.87 -3.15
C SER A 39 -8.60 -5.74 -2.21
N ASP A 40 -8.52 -6.01 -0.90
CA ASP A 40 -8.07 -5.00 0.08
C ASP A 40 -6.59 -4.65 -0.11
N LEU A 41 -5.77 -5.65 -0.44
CA LEU A 41 -4.37 -5.44 -0.75
C LEU A 41 -4.20 -4.62 -2.03
N PHE A 42 -4.93 -4.97 -3.09
CA PHE A 42 -4.86 -4.26 -4.37
C PHE A 42 -5.37 -2.81 -4.28
N ILE A 43 -6.40 -2.54 -3.46
CA ILE A 43 -6.83 -1.16 -3.17
C ILE A 43 -5.69 -0.34 -2.56
N LYS A 44 -4.90 -0.95 -1.66
CA LYS A 44 -3.74 -0.26 -1.06
C LYS A 44 -2.62 -0.02 -2.07
N PHE A 45 -2.41 -0.93 -3.01
CA PHE A 45 -1.47 -0.71 -4.11
C PHE A 45 -1.89 0.50 -4.95
N LEU A 46 -3.17 0.57 -5.33
CA LEU A 46 -3.70 1.74 -6.05
C LEU A 46 -3.58 3.02 -5.21
N TRP A 47 -3.87 2.95 -3.90
CA TRP A 47 -3.73 4.10 -2.99
C TRP A 47 -2.30 4.64 -2.97
N VAL A 48 -1.28 3.78 -2.94
CA VAL A 48 0.13 4.22 -2.94
C VAL A 48 0.42 5.09 -4.17
N ARG A 49 0.04 4.64 -5.36
CA ARG A 49 0.24 5.39 -6.60
C ARG A 49 -0.54 6.71 -6.61
N ASP A 50 -1.85 6.63 -6.32
CA ASP A 50 -2.74 7.77 -6.45
C ASP A 50 -2.42 8.86 -5.42
N GLN A 51 -2.02 8.48 -4.21
CA GLN A 51 -1.61 9.44 -3.18
C GLN A 51 -0.29 10.15 -3.56
N ALA A 52 0.68 9.43 -4.13
CA ALA A 52 1.90 10.07 -4.64
C ALA A 52 1.58 11.07 -5.74
N HIS A 53 0.65 10.73 -6.63
CA HIS A 53 0.22 11.59 -7.73
C HIS A 53 -0.47 12.86 -7.23
N ILE A 54 -1.32 12.78 -6.19
CA ILE A 54 -1.90 13.96 -5.54
C ILE A 54 -0.81 14.85 -4.93
N PHE A 55 0.15 14.26 -4.22
CA PHE A 55 1.26 15.02 -3.65
C PHE A 55 2.15 15.67 -4.71
N HIS A 56 2.41 14.98 -5.83
CA HIS A 56 3.11 15.51 -6.97
C HIS A 56 2.42 16.76 -7.54
N TRP A 57 1.09 16.77 -7.64
CA TRP A 57 0.35 17.93 -8.14
C TRP A 57 0.31 19.09 -7.15
N GLN A 58 0.31 18.82 -5.85
CA GLN A 58 0.07 19.83 -4.82
C GLN A 58 1.34 20.43 -4.22
N THR A 59 2.50 19.76 -4.36
CA THR A 59 3.76 20.31 -3.84
C THR A 59 4.14 21.60 -4.57
N LYS A 60 4.72 22.55 -3.81
CA LYS A 60 5.20 23.83 -4.34
C LYS A 60 6.68 23.79 -4.70
N LEU A 61 7.39 22.73 -4.34
CA LEU A 61 8.83 22.58 -4.58
C LEU A 61 9.04 21.76 -5.86
N ASN A 62 9.69 22.36 -6.86
CA ASN A 62 9.96 21.68 -8.13
C ASN A 62 10.76 20.39 -7.95
N SER A 63 11.71 20.34 -7.00
CA SER A 63 12.44 19.12 -6.69
C SER A 63 11.53 18.00 -6.21
N GLN A 64 10.59 18.28 -5.29
CA GLN A 64 9.62 17.30 -4.83
C GLN A 64 8.65 16.87 -5.93
N HIS A 65 8.23 17.82 -6.78
CA HIS A 65 7.38 17.55 -7.94
C HIS A 65 8.02 16.49 -8.86
N VAL A 66 9.28 16.69 -9.24
CA VAL A 66 10.02 15.74 -10.09
C VAL A 66 10.19 14.38 -9.37
N ILE A 67 10.64 14.39 -8.11
CA ILE A 67 10.90 13.17 -7.36
C ILE A 67 9.64 12.32 -7.14
N LEU A 68 8.51 12.95 -6.83
CA LEU A 68 7.23 12.27 -6.68
C LEU A 68 6.69 11.76 -8.02
N GLY A 69 6.93 12.50 -9.11
CA GLY A 69 6.62 12.09 -10.47
C GLY A 69 7.37 10.81 -10.85
N ASP A 70 8.69 10.82 -10.72
CA ASP A 70 9.54 9.66 -10.99
C ASP A 70 9.14 8.45 -10.13
N PHE A 71 8.74 8.69 -8.88
CA PHE A 71 8.34 7.60 -7.99
C PHE A 71 7.07 6.91 -8.46
N TYR A 72 5.96 7.65 -8.69
CA TYR A 72 4.70 6.97 -9.01
C TYR A 72 4.72 6.31 -10.40
N ASP A 73 5.50 6.84 -11.35
CA ASP A 73 5.69 6.23 -12.66
C ASP A 73 6.46 4.89 -12.55
N ASN A 74 7.60 4.88 -11.85
CA ASN A 74 8.36 3.63 -11.64
C ASN A 74 7.59 2.64 -10.75
N TYR A 75 6.85 3.14 -9.75
CA TYR A 75 6.04 2.29 -8.87
C TYR A 75 4.94 1.56 -9.65
N LEU A 76 4.37 2.17 -10.69
CA LEU A 76 3.35 1.54 -11.51
C LEU A 76 3.87 0.28 -12.18
N ASP A 77 5.06 0.32 -12.75
CA ASP A 77 5.67 -0.83 -13.42
C ASP A 77 5.89 -1.99 -12.44
N GLU A 78 6.46 -1.70 -11.26
CA GLU A 78 6.71 -2.72 -10.23
C GLU A 78 5.41 -3.33 -9.67
N ILE A 79 4.37 -2.53 -9.49
CA ILE A 79 3.11 -3.03 -8.94
C ILE A 79 2.32 -3.85 -9.96
N ASP A 80 2.44 -3.55 -11.25
CA ASP A 80 1.86 -4.36 -12.32
C ASP A 80 2.55 -5.73 -12.40
N GLU A 81 3.89 -5.78 -12.31
CA GLU A 81 4.65 -7.02 -12.26
C GLU A 81 4.26 -7.87 -11.04
N LEU A 82 4.13 -7.22 -9.87
CA LEU A 82 3.69 -7.90 -8.65
C LEU A 82 2.28 -8.47 -8.81
N ALA A 83 1.36 -7.71 -9.40
CA ALA A 83 -0.02 -8.14 -9.63
C ALA A 83 -0.08 -9.34 -10.56
N GLU A 84 0.63 -9.31 -11.69
CA GLU A 84 0.70 -10.41 -12.64
C GLU A 84 1.29 -11.68 -12.01
N SER A 85 2.34 -11.53 -11.21
CA SER A 85 2.96 -12.64 -10.47
C SER A 85 1.99 -13.27 -9.46
N ILE A 86 1.21 -12.45 -8.74
CA ILE A 86 0.16 -12.94 -7.81
C ILE A 86 -0.93 -13.68 -8.58
N PHE A 87 -1.41 -13.15 -9.71
CA PHE A 87 -2.44 -13.80 -10.52
C PHE A 87 -1.93 -15.12 -11.14
N GLY A 88 -0.69 -15.13 -11.61
CA GLY A 88 -0.05 -16.35 -12.11
C GLY A 88 0.01 -17.46 -11.07
N LYS A 89 0.28 -17.12 -9.80
CA LYS A 89 0.31 -18.07 -8.68
C LYS A 89 -1.09 -18.55 -8.26
N SER A 90 -2.04 -17.63 -8.17
CA SER A 90 -3.39 -17.95 -7.70
C SER A 90 -4.25 -18.63 -8.77
N GLY A 91 -3.92 -18.46 -10.05
CA GLY A 91 -4.74 -18.87 -11.19
C GLY A 91 -6.03 -18.08 -11.36
N GLU A 92 -6.25 -17.05 -10.55
CA GLU A 92 -7.45 -16.23 -10.53
C GLU A 92 -7.09 -14.74 -10.40
N THR A 93 -7.92 -13.89 -11.04
CA THR A 93 -7.89 -12.45 -10.81
C THR A 93 -8.85 -12.07 -9.69
N PHE A 94 -8.54 -11.01 -8.95
CA PHE A 94 -9.46 -10.50 -7.93
C PHE A 94 -10.63 -9.71 -8.55
N LYS A 95 -11.72 -9.60 -7.80
CA LYS A 95 -12.86 -8.75 -8.17
C LYS A 95 -12.95 -7.58 -7.22
N LEU A 96 -12.62 -6.39 -7.71
CA LEU A 96 -12.62 -5.18 -6.89
C LEU A 96 -14.03 -4.71 -6.52
N GLY A 97 -15.01 -4.89 -7.41
CA GLY A 97 -16.34 -4.34 -7.24
C GLY A 97 -16.33 -2.80 -7.24
N LYS A 98 -17.23 -2.18 -6.46
CA LYS A 98 -17.20 -0.74 -6.19
C LYS A 98 -16.32 -0.47 -5.00
N CYS A 99 -15.26 0.31 -5.18
CA CYS A 99 -14.40 0.76 -4.09
C CYS A 99 -14.31 2.28 -4.07
N LYS A 100 -13.84 2.82 -2.94
CA LYS A 100 -13.50 4.24 -2.78
C LYS A 100 -12.12 4.31 -2.16
N ILE A 101 -11.23 5.10 -2.76
CA ILE A 101 -9.90 5.38 -2.23
C ILE A 101 -9.94 6.78 -1.63
N GLU A 102 -9.59 6.91 -0.34
CA GLU A 102 -9.44 8.20 0.31
C GLU A 102 -8.02 8.71 0.12
N LEU A 103 -7.93 9.92 -0.43
CA LEU A 103 -6.67 10.62 -0.63
C LEU A 103 -6.66 11.87 0.26
N VAL A 104 -5.48 12.27 0.70
CA VAL A 104 -5.28 13.44 1.55
C VAL A 104 -4.44 14.48 0.83
N ASP A 105 -4.66 15.76 1.19
CA ASP A 105 -3.89 16.87 0.65
C ASP A 105 -2.43 16.83 1.09
N TYR A 106 -1.56 17.44 0.30
CA TYR A 106 -0.15 17.56 0.61
C TYR A 106 0.06 18.39 1.90
N SER A 107 0.87 17.82 2.77
CA SER A 107 1.55 18.50 3.87
C SER A 107 2.79 17.70 4.25
N ASP A 108 3.78 18.32 4.90
CA ASP A 108 4.97 17.60 5.35
C ASP A 108 4.63 16.44 6.30
N PHE A 109 3.60 16.64 7.13
CA PHE A 109 3.08 15.58 8.01
C PHE A 109 2.46 14.42 7.22
N ASN A 110 1.59 14.73 6.25
CA ASN A 110 0.92 13.71 5.43
C ASN A 110 1.92 12.98 4.55
N LEU A 111 2.90 13.67 3.98
CA LEU A 111 3.97 13.06 3.20
C LEU A 111 4.81 12.09 4.04
N LYS A 112 5.19 12.50 5.25
CA LYS A 112 5.94 11.63 6.16
C LYS A 112 5.13 10.39 6.52
N LYS A 113 3.86 10.58 6.91
CA LYS A 113 2.96 9.47 7.24
C LYS A 113 2.81 8.50 6.06
N TYR A 114 2.61 9.00 4.85
CA TYR A 114 2.53 8.21 3.64
C TYR A 114 3.76 7.31 3.44
N LEU A 115 4.97 7.86 3.63
CA LEU A 115 6.22 7.09 3.49
C LEU A 115 6.34 5.96 4.54
N ASP A 116 5.86 6.22 5.76
CA ASP A 116 5.85 5.22 6.83
C ASP A 116 4.80 4.13 6.53
N ASP A 117 3.62 4.52 6.04
CA ASP A 117 2.53 3.63 5.68
C ASP A 117 2.91 2.68 4.52
N ILE A 118 3.56 3.19 3.47
CA ILE A 118 4.07 2.34 2.37
C ILE A 118 5.08 1.33 2.91
N THR A 119 6.01 1.80 3.74
CA THR A 119 7.02 0.91 4.31
C THR A 119 6.38 -0.20 5.13
N PHE A 120 5.36 0.14 5.92
CA PHE A 120 4.60 -0.84 6.70
C PHE A 120 3.85 -1.83 5.80
N LEU A 121 3.19 -1.33 4.74
CA LEU A 121 2.47 -2.16 3.77
C LEU A 121 3.35 -3.28 3.22
N PHE A 122 4.52 -2.93 2.68
CA PHE A 122 5.38 -3.90 2.01
C PHE A 122 6.27 -4.72 2.97
N THR A 123 6.62 -4.20 4.16
CA THR A 123 7.45 -4.96 5.12
C THR A 123 6.68 -5.80 6.12
N LYS A 124 5.43 -5.44 6.42
CA LYS A 124 4.63 -6.08 7.47
C LYS A 124 3.31 -6.64 6.96
N GLU A 125 2.53 -5.83 6.28
CA GLU A 125 1.17 -6.21 5.92
C GLU A 125 1.15 -7.22 4.78
N PHE A 126 1.97 -7.04 3.74
CA PHE A 126 2.08 -7.97 2.61
C PHE A 126 2.32 -9.41 3.07
N LYS A 127 3.15 -9.60 4.09
CA LYS A 127 3.45 -10.93 4.69
C LYS A 127 2.22 -11.64 5.25
N LEU A 128 1.16 -10.91 5.54
CA LEU A 128 -0.07 -11.48 6.03
C LEU A 128 -0.88 -12.19 4.93
N TYR A 129 -0.66 -11.79 3.67
CA TYR A 129 -1.27 -12.38 2.47
C TYR A 129 -0.35 -13.44 1.87
N PHE A 130 0.92 -13.12 1.77
CA PHE A 130 1.97 -13.94 1.18
C PHE A 130 3.12 -14.08 2.18
N PRO A 131 3.15 -15.15 3.00
CA PRO A 131 4.26 -15.39 3.93
C PRO A 131 5.60 -15.47 3.20
N ASN A 132 6.67 -14.98 3.83
CA ASN A 132 8.02 -15.04 3.26
C ASN A 132 8.56 -16.48 3.34
N THR A 133 8.26 -17.25 2.32
CA THR A 133 8.67 -18.64 2.12
C THR A 133 9.32 -18.80 0.76
N THR A 134 9.96 -19.93 0.52
CA THR A 134 10.56 -20.24 -0.80
C THR A 134 9.51 -20.21 -1.92
N GLU A 135 8.25 -20.54 -1.61
CA GLU A 135 7.15 -20.53 -2.59
C GLU A 135 6.80 -19.12 -3.09
N ASN A 136 7.08 -18.10 -2.29
CA ASN A 136 6.78 -16.70 -2.59
C ASN A 136 8.04 -15.86 -2.84
N ILE A 137 9.19 -16.49 -3.06
CA ILE A 137 10.47 -15.75 -3.18
C ILE A 137 10.49 -14.78 -4.35
N ASP A 138 9.82 -15.11 -5.43
CA ASP A 138 9.63 -14.26 -6.61
C ASP A 138 8.88 -12.96 -6.25
N LEU A 139 7.79 -13.06 -5.49
CA LEU A 139 7.05 -11.89 -5.02
C LEU A 139 7.94 -11.00 -4.12
N TYR A 140 8.82 -11.61 -3.32
CA TYR A 140 9.72 -10.87 -2.44
C TYR A 140 10.88 -10.20 -3.17
N HIS A 141 11.25 -10.65 -4.38
CA HIS A 141 12.17 -9.91 -5.23
C HIS A 141 11.53 -8.59 -5.69
N ILE A 142 10.32 -8.64 -6.23
CA ILE A 142 9.57 -7.44 -6.67
C ILE A 142 9.31 -6.50 -5.48
N ILE A 143 8.94 -7.05 -4.30
CA ILE A 143 8.82 -6.25 -3.06
C ILE A 143 10.15 -5.57 -2.69
N GLY A 144 11.28 -6.20 -2.95
CA GLY A 144 12.62 -5.62 -2.77
C GLY A 144 12.82 -4.38 -3.65
N ASP A 145 12.44 -4.47 -4.93
CA ASP A 145 12.55 -3.38 -5.90
C ASP A 145 11.61 -2.22 -5.52
N ILE A 146 10.38 -2.50 -5.12
CA ILE A 146 9.45 -1.49 -4.59
C ILE A 146 10.03 -0.79 -3.34
N LEU A 147 10.62 -1.53 -2.41
CA LEU A 147 11.23 -0.96 -1.21
C LEU A 147 12.48 -0.13 -1.54
N GLU A 148 13.22 -0.48 -2.59
CA GLU A 148 14.31 0.34 -3.10
C GLU A 148 13.80 1.69 -3.60
N LEU A 149 12.71 1.70 -4.40
CA LEU A 149 12.05 2.95 -4.84
C LEU A 149 11.62 3.80 -3.65
N VAL A 150 10.99 3.20 -2.64
CA VAL A 150 10.56 3.90 -1.41
C VAL A 150 11.73 4.49 -0.65
N ASN A 151 12.83 3.75 -0.50
CA ASN A 151 14.04 4.23 0.17
C ASN A 151 14.71 5.37 -0.60
N LYS A 152 14.78 5.27 -1.93
CA LYS A 152 15.25 6.33 -2.81
C LYS A 152 14.39 7.59 -2.67
N LEU A 153 13.06 7.44 -2.69
CA LEU A 153 12.12 8.53 -2.47
C LEU A 153 12.37 9.23 -1.13
N LYS A 154 12.48 8.47 -0.02
CA LYS A 154 12.79 9.00 1.32
C LYS A 154 14.09 9.79 1.34
N TYR A 155 15.14 9.23 0.75
CA TYR A 155 16.44 9.88 0.68
C TYR A 155 16.36 11.20 -0.09
N LEU A 156 15.81 11.19 -1.31
CA LEU A 156 15.72 12.38 -2.15
C LEU A 156 14.87 13.49 -1.52
N LEU A 157 13.77 13.14 -0.88
CA LEU A 157 12.91 14.10 -0.17
C LEU A 157 13.56 14.66 1.10
N SER A 158 14.59 14.01 1.65
CA SER A 158 15.35 14.50 2.79
C SER A 158 16.43 15.52 2.40
N GLN A 159 16.79 15.61 1.12
CA GLN A 159 17.75 16.57 0.59
C GLN A 159 17.06 17.92 0.42
N LYS A 160 17.36 18.88 1.33
CA LYS A 160 16.79 20.25 1.30
C LYS A 160 17.73 21.22 0.59
#